data_a20ca1f5b63f49bc11ffc01381c521f0
#
_entry.id   a20ca1f5b63f49bc11ffc01381c521f0
#
_cell.length_a   1.000
_cell.length_b   1.000
_cell.length_c   1.000
_cell.angle_alpha   90.00
_cell.angle_beta   90.00
_cell.angle_gamma   90.00
#
_symmetry.space_group_name_H-M   'P 1'
#
loop_
_entity.id
_entity.type
_entity.pdbx_description
1 polymer ?
#
loop_
_entity_poly.entity_id
_entity_poly.type
_entity_poly.pdbx_seq_one_letter_code
_entity_poly.pdbx_strand_id
1 'polypeptide(L)'
;RDRYDIAQLIHQKKMEDVVIMGHSLGGVISLLYTALHPQNVKKLIAIEGMGPPPKMIEERVNIPIQKRLEAWFSDLRQSSARQVKRYPSIEEAFQRMKEENPHLSTEQARHLTIHGSNQNEDGTYSWKFDNYVRNFSPIGLPFDQTGELYQNITCPTLLVRGEESWASDPEKDGRLARFRCDVESTSC
;
A
#
# COMPACT_ATOMS: atom_id res chain seq x y z
N ARG A 1 -5.52 -5.63 10.02
CA ARG A 1 -4.43 -6.53 10.43
C ARG A 1 -3.08 -5.80 10.33
N ASP A 2 -2.71 -5.30 9.18
CA ASP A 2 -1.39 -4.69 8.94
C ASP A 2 -1.05 -3.50 9.86
N ARG A 3 -2.07 -2.71 10.25
CA ARG A 3 -1.89 -1.59 11.20
C ARG A 3 -1.60 -2.09 12.62
N TYR A 4 -2.18 -3.22 12.98
CA TYR A 4 -1.89 -3.88 14.24
C TYR A 4 -0.48 -4.47 14.25
N ASP A 5 -0.03 -5.02 13.13
CA ASP A 5 1.30 -5.63 13.02
C ASP A 5 2.43 -4.60 13.24
N ILE A 6 2.31 -3.38 12.66
CA ILE A 6 3.28 -2.31 12.93
C ILE A 6 3.22 -1.83 14.39
N ALA A 7 2.02 -1.73 14.96
CA ALA A 7 1.86 -1.36 16.37
C ALA A 7 2.52 -2.40 17.30
N GLN A 8 2.35 -3.70 17.00
CA GLN A 8 2.98 -4.78 17.76
C GLN A 8 4.50 -4.77 17.61
N LEU A 9 5.04 -4.53 16.42
CA LEU A 9 6.48 -4.43 16.20
C LEU A 9 7.08 -3.32 17.06
N ILE A 10 6.52 -2.12 17.00
CA ILE A 10 7.00 -0.97 17.77
C ILE A 10 6.90 -1.25 19.28
N HIS A 11 5.78 -1.81 19.74
CA HIS A 11 5.58 -2.17 21.14
C HIS A 11 6.58 -3.24 21.63
N GLN A 12 6.71 -4.35 20.91
CA GLN A 12 7.57 -5.46 21.30
C GLN A 12 9.05 -5.07 21.28
N LYS A 13 9.45 -4.23 20.34
CA LYS A 13 10.82 -3.71 20.24
C LYS A 13 11.07 -2.50 21.14
N LYS A 14 10.05 -2.02 21.86
CA LYS A 14 10.13 -0.83 22.73
C LYS A 14 10.74 0.36 21.99
N MET A 15 10.30 0.57 20.75
CA MET A 15 10.81 1.66 19.92
C MET A 15 10.13 2.97 20.33
N GLU A 16 10.93 3.99 20.51
CA GLU A 16 10.50 5.36 20.82
C GLU A 16 10.97 6.31 19.72
N ASP A 17 10.30 7.44 19.54
CA ASP A 17 10.67 8.48 18.58
C ASP A 17 10.92 7.95 17.15
N VAL A 18 10.06 7.05 16.70
CA VAL A 18 10.26 6.38 15.41
C VAL A 18 10.09 7.34 14.23
N VAL A 19 10.91 7.16 13.21
CA VAL A 19 10.71 7.75 11.89
C VAL A 19 10.10 6.66 11.01
N ILE A 20 8.91 6.93 10.46
CA ILE A 20 8.20 5.96 9.61
C ILE A 20 8.25 6.43 8.17
N MET A 21 8.66 5.54 7.27
CA MET A 21 8.53 5.74 5.83
C MET A 21 7.75 4.57 5.23
N GLY A 22 6.69 4.89 4.51
CA GLY A 22 5.85 3.88 3.85
C GLY A 22 5.55 4.24 2.40
N HIS A 23 5.55 3.22 1.53
CA HIS A 23 5.20 3.36 0.13
C HIS A 23 3.87 2.67 -0.16
N SER A 24 3.01 3.28 -0.97
CA SER A 24 1.72 2.74 -1.42
C SER A 24 0.85 2.30 -0.21
N LEU A 25 0.47 1.02 -0.12
CA LEU A 25 -0.26 0.49 1.04
C LEU A 25 0.48 0.75 2.36
N GLY A 26 1.82 0.63 2.37
CA GLY A 26 2.64 0.97 3.52
C GLY A 26 2.51 2.44 3.94
N GLY A 27 2.36 3.36 3.00
CA GLY A 27 2.09 4.77 3.27
C GLY A 27 0.72 4.98 3.94
N VAL A 28 -0.33 4.32 3.42
CA VAL A 28 -1.67 4.35 4.05
C VAL A 28 -1.63 3.82 5.49
N ILE A 29 -0.93 2.70 5.70
CA ILE A 29 -0.78 2.09 7.03
C ILE A 29 -0.01 3.02 7.96
N SER A 30 1.06 3.64 7.48
CA SER A 30 1.89 4.58 8.26
C SER A 30 1.11 5.82 8.68
N LEU A 31 0.34 6.42 7.79
CA LEU A 31 -0.55 7.55 8.09
C LEU A 31 -1.56 7.19 9.18
N LEU A 32 -2.24 6.05 9.04
CA LEU A 32 -3.23 5.61 10.02
C LEU A 32 -2.59 5.22 11.36
N TYR A 33 -1.43 4.57 11.35
CA TYR A 33 -0.70 4.28 12.59
C TYR A 33 -0.30 5.57 13.31
N THR A 34 0.28 6.53 12.59
CA THR A 34 0.70 7.82 13.16
C THR A 34 -0.49 8.60 13.72
N ALA A 35 -1.64 8.58 13.04
CA ALA A 35 -2.85 9.23 13.52
C ALA A 35 -3.41 8.60 14.81
N LEU A 36 -3.21 7.29 15.01
CA LEU A 36 -3.64 6.58 16.22
C LEU A 36 -2.62 6.65 17.36
N HIS A 37 -1.34 6.83 17.04
CA HIS A 37 -0.24 6.84 18.00
C HIS A 37 0.73 8.01 17.74
N PRO A 38 0.23 9.28 17.70
CA PRO A 38 1.03 10.43 17.32
C PRO A 38 2.25 10.65 18.23
N GLN A 39 2.15 10.26 19.50
CA GLN A 39 3.22 10.40 20.50
C GLN A 39 4.43 9.50 20.21
N ASN A 40 4.26 8.45 19.41
CA ASN A 40 5.34 7.48 19.12
C ASN A 40 6.13 7.82 17.86
N VAL A 41 5.63 8.77 17.05
CA VAL A 41 6.18 9.05 15.73
C VAL A 41 6.79 10.44 15.68
N LYS A 42 8.09 10.49 15.39
CA LYS A 42 8.86 11.74 15.32
C LYS A 42 8.78 12.40 13.94
N LYS A 43 8.75 11.60 12.88
CA LYS A 43 8.60 12.05 11.48
C LYS A 43 7.89 10.97 10.66
N LEU A 44 7.12 11.42 9.68
CA LEU A 44 6.39 10.54 8.75
C LEU A 44 6.72 10.89 7.30
N ILE A 45 6.99 9.87 6.49
CA ILE A 45 7.14 9.99 5.04
C ILE A 45 6.18 9.00 4.38
N ALA A 46 5.25 9.50 3.58
CA ALA A 46 4.31 8.67 2.85
C ALA A 46 4.50 8.86 1.34
N ILE A 47 5.05 7.84 0.67
CA ILE A 47 5.29 7.81 -0.76
C ILE A 47 4.12 7.12 -1.43
N GLU A 48 3.37 7.81 -2.32
CA GLU A 48 2.15 7.29 -2.95
C GLU A 48 1.14 6.72 -1.93
N GLY A 49 1.15 7.25 -0.70
CA GLY A 49 0.54 6.65 0.48
C GLY A 49 -0.81 7.22 0.91
N MET A 50 -1.39 8.16 0.16
CA MET A 50 -2.68 8.78 0.52
C MET A 50 -3.90 7.92 0.21
N GLY A 51 -3.71 6.73 -0.38
CA GLY A 51 -4.79 5.88 -0.83
C GLY A 51 -5.50 6.41 -2.09
N PRO A 52 -6.66 5.82 -2.45
CA PRO A 52 -7.41 6.24 -3.64
C PRO A 52 -7.83 7.72 -3.58
N PRO A 53 -7.88 8.41 -4.73
CA PRO A 53 -8.44 9.76 -4.83
C PRO A 53 -9.89 9.82 -4.31
N PRO A 54 -10.34 10.97 -3.76
CA PRO A 54 -11.71 11.13 -3.26
C PRO A 54 -12.78 10.73 -4.27
N LYS A 55 -12.59 11.09 -5.54
CA LYS A 55 -13.50 10.73 -6.63
C LYS A 55 -13.67 9.21 -6.78
N MET A 56 -12.58 8.45 -6.73
CA MET A 56 -12.65 6.98 -6.81
C MET A 56 -13.36 6.38 -5.59
N ILE A 57 -13.17 6.98 -4.42
CA ILE A 57 -13.87 6.55 -3.20
C ILE A 57 -15.37 6.80 -3.35
N GLU A 58 -15.77 7.98 -3.83
CA GLU A 58 -17.16 8.35 -4.07
C GLU A 58 -17.81 7.42 -5.10
N GLU A 59 -17.17 7.19 -6.23
CA GLU A 59 -17.64 6.26 -7.26
C GLU A 59 -17.86 4.85 -6.69
N ARG A 60 -16.93 4.39 -5.85
CA ARG A 60 -17.05 3.08 -5.20
C ARG A 60 -18.18 3.02 -4.18
N VAL A 61 -18.37 4.08 -3.40
CA VAL A 61 -19.45 4.14 -2.39
C VAL A 61 -20.83 4.18 -3.06
N ASN A 62 -20.94 4.78 -4.23
CA ASN A 62 -22.18 4.81 -5.02
C ASN A 62 -22.59 3.43 -5.59
N ILE A 63 -21.69 2.45 -5.63
CA ILE A 63 -22.05 1.08 -5.97
C ILE A 63 -22.77 0.46 -4.76
N PRO A 64 -23.99 -0.12 -4.92
CA PRO A 64 -24.73 -0.77 -3.85
C PRO A 64 -23.83 -1.78 -3.10
N ILE A 65 -23.91 -1.75 -1.76
CA ILE A 65 -23.06 -2.60 -0.90
C ILE A 65 -23.19 -4.09 -1.25
N GLN A 66 -24.38 -4.55 -1.61
CA GLN A 66 -24.59 -5.92 -2.04
C GLN A 66 -23.71 -6.27 -3.25
N LYS A 67 -23.70 -5.43 -4.30
CA LYS A 67 -22.87 -5.67 -5.48
C LYS A 67 -21.37 -5.66 -5.17
N ARG A 68 -20.94 -4.77 -4.26
CA ARG A 68 -19.53 -4.74 -3.80
C ARG A 68 -19.14 -6.02 -3.06
N LEU A 69 -20.02 -6.55 -2.22
CA LEU A 69 -19.81 -7.82 -1.50
C LEU A 69 -19.81 -9.01 -2.45
N GLU A 70 -20.75 -9.07 -3.40
CA GLU A 70 -20.82 -10.13 -4.42
C GLU A 70 -19.52 -10.16 -5.27
N ALA A 71 -19.06 -9.01 -5.73
CA ALA A 71 -17.79 -8.89 -6.45
C ALA A 71 -16.61 -9.37 -5.60
N TRP A 72 -16.52 -8.92 -4.35
CA TRP A 72 -15.45 -9.34 -3.44
C TRP A 72 -15.46 -10.85 -3.17
N PHE A 73 -16.62 -11.46 -2.97
CA PHE A 73 -16.74 -12.91 -2.84
C PHE A 73 -16.28 -13.65 -4.10
N SER A 74 -16.60 -13.11 -5.27
CA SER A 74 -16.12 -13.66 -6.54
C SER A 74 -14.59 -13.60 -6.64
N ASP A 75 -13.99 -12.45 -6.29
CA ASP A 75 -12.54 -12.25 -6.30
C ASP A 75 -11.84 -13.18 -5.31
N LEU A 76 -12.41 -13.37 -4.11
CA LEU A 76 -11.89 -14.33 -3.13
C LEU A 76 -11.91 -15.77 -3.65
N ARG A 77 -13.01 -16.20 -4.29
CA ARG A 77 -13.11 -17.54 -4.89
C ARG A 77 -12.09 -17.72 -6.02
N GLN A 78 -11.92 -16.71 -6.88
CA GLN A 78 -10.93 -16.74 -7.95
C GLN A 78 -9.50 -16.80 -7.39
N SER A 79 -9.22 -16.03 -6.34
CA SER A 79 -7.91 -16.04 -5.69
C SER A 79 -7.61 -17.37 -5.01
N SER A 80 -8.61 -17.99 -4.36
CA SER A 80 -8.43 -19.31 -3.72
C SER A 80 -8.28 -20.45 -4.74
N ALA A 81 -8.91 -20.33 -5.91
CA ALA A 81 -8.77 -21.30 -6.98
C ALA A 81 -7.47 -21.13 -7.81
N ARG A 82 -6.80 -19.98 -7.68
CA ARG A 82 -5.58 -19.68 -8.43
C ARG A 82 -4.40 -20.47 -7.87
N GLN A 83 -3.90 -21.39 -8.65
CA GLN A 83 -2.63 -22.05 -8.34
C GLN A 83 -1.46 -21.06 -8.43
N VAL A 84 -0.52 -21.18 -7.51
CA VAL A 84 0.72 -20.40 -7.56
C VAL A 84 1.49 -20.77 -8.83
N LYS A 85 1.74 -19.78 -9.68
CA LYS A 85 2.50 -19.99 -10.92
C LYS A 85 3.94 -20.40 -10.56
N ARG A 86 4.39 -21.50 -11.15
CA ARG A 86 5.74 -22.02 -11.01
C ARG A 86 6.52 -21.76 -12.28
N TYR A 87 7.76 -21.37 -12.12
CA TYR A 87 8.71 -21.10 -13.21
C TYR A 87 9.82 -22.14 -13.14
N PRO A 88 10.15 -22.83 -14.23
CA PRO A 88 11.21 -23.83 -14.26
C PRO A 88 12.59 -23.30 -13.85
N SER A 89 12.83 -22.00 -14.11
CA SER A 89 14.08 -21.34 -13.77
C SER A 89 13.87 -19.91 -13.27
N ILE A 90 14.87 -19.36 -12.60
CA ILE A 90 14.89 -17.94 -12.20
C ILE A 90 14.91 -17.03 -13.43
N GLU A 91 15.49 -17.48 -14.53
CA GLU A 91 15.55 -16.72 -15.78
C GLU A 91 14.16 -16.58 -16.42
N GLU A 92 13.32 -17.63 -16.39
CA GLU A 92 11.94 -17.53 -16.87
C GLU A 92 11.10 -16.60 -16.00
N ALA A 93 11.31 -16.64 -14.68
CA ALA A 93 10.67 -15.68 -13.76
C ALA A 93 11.13 -14.23 -14.06
N PHE A 94 12.41 -14.04 -14.39
CA PHE A 94 12.96 -12.73 -14.76
C PHE A 94 12.39 -12.23 -16.11
N GLN A 95 12.28 -13.07 -17.13
CA GLN A 95 11.63 -12.67 -18.38
C GLN A 95 10.18 -12.21 -18.13
N ARG A 96 9.45 -12.94 -17.31
CA ARG A 96 8.09 -12.55 -16.93
C ARG A 96 8.04 -11.20 -16.18
N MET A 97 9.00 -10.94 -15.29
CA MET A 97 9.11 -9.66 -14.61
C MET A 97 9.29 -8.51 -15.60
N LYS A 98 10.15 -8.68 -16.59
CA LYS A 98 10.39 -7.67 -17.63
C LYS A 98 9.18 -7.42 -18.52
N GLU A 99 8.48 -8.48 -18.93
CA GLU A 99 7.27 -8.37 -19.75
C GLU A 99 6.16 -7.58 -19.03
N GLU A 100 5.97 -7.83 -17.75
CA GLU A 100 4.93 -7.14 -16.96
C GLU A 100 5.34 -5.73 -16.53
N ASN A 101 6.63 -5.43 -16.50
CA ASN A 101 7.17 -4.16 -16.03
C ASN A 101 8.21 -3.60 -17.03
N PRO A 102 7.79 -3.19 -18.23
CA PRO A 102 8.71 -2.77 -19.31
C PRO A 102 9.50 -1.50 -18.97
N HIS A 103 9.04 -0.71 -18.00
CA HIS A 103 9.71 0.49 -17.49
C HIS A 103 10.93 0.20 -16.61
N LEU A 104 11.07 -1.03 -16.09
CA LEU A 104 12.21 -1.40 -15.27
C LEU A 104 13.48 -1.62 -16.13
N SER A 105 14.62 -1.15 -15.64
CA SER A 105 15.90 -1.56 -16.21
C SER A 105 16.11 -3.06 -16.04
N THR A 106 17.01 -3.63 -16.84
CA THR A 106 17.37 -5.05 -16.75
C THR A 106 17.89 -5.41 -15.36
N GLU A 107 18.70 -4.54 -14.76
CA GLU A 107 19.24 -4.71 -13.41
C GLU A 107 18.14 -4.68 -12.34
N GLN A 108 17.26 -3.70 -12.39
CA GLN A 108 16.12 -3.59 -11.47
C GLN A 108 15.21 -4.82 -11.56
N ALA A 109 14.84 -5.23 -12.78
CA ALA A 109 14.00 -6.40 -12.97
C ALA A 109 14.66 -7.67 -12.43
N ARG A 110 15.97 -7.84 -12.61
CA ARG A 110 16.74 -8.98 -12.09
C ARG A 110 16.79 -8.95 -10.56
N HIS A 111 17.09 -7.80 -9.98
CA HIS A 111 17.09 -7.62 -8.52
C HIS A 111 15.73 -7.98 -7.91
N LEU A 112 14.65 -7.42 -8.44
CA LEU A 112 13.29 -7.70 -7.96
C LEU A 112 12.91 -9.17 -8.13
N THR A 113 13.35 -9.83 -9.21
CA THR A 113 13.08 -11.26 -9.42
C THR A 113 13.78 -12.12 -8.39
N ILE A 114 15.08 -11.91 -8.18
CA ILE A 114 15.88 -12.70 -7.22
C ILE A 114 15.32 -12.55 -5.80
N HIS A 115 15.03 -11.33 -5.39
CA HIS A 115 14.56 -11.06 -4.03
C HIS A 115 13.06 -11.27 -3.84
N GLY A 116 12.27 -11.21 -4.90
CA GLY A 116 10.81 -11.40 -4.90
C GLY A 116 10.34 -12.83 -5.09
N SER A 117 11.23 -13.79 -5.37
CA SER A 117 10.89 -15.20 -5.58
C SER A 117 11.51 -16.12 -4.53
N ASN A 118 10.92 -17.31 -4.36
CA ASN A 118 11.47 -18.44 -3.62
C ASN A 118 11.75 -19.58 -4.59
N GLN A 119 12.81 -20.34 -4.32
CA GLN A 119 12.98 -21.66 -4.94
C GLN A 119 12.12 -22.66 -4.14
N ASN A 120 11.32 -23.44 -4.87
CA ASN A 120 10.49 -24.50 -4.32
C ASN A 120 11.30 -25.79 -4.14
N GLU A 121 10.79 -26.73 -3.38
CA GLU A 121 11.43 -28.05 -3.12
C GLU A 121 11.68 -28.85 -4.40
N ASP A 122 10.84 -28.67 -5.43
CA ASP A 122 10.97 -29.30 -6.76
C ASP A 122 11.96 -28.58 -7.69
N GLY A 123 12.69 -27.59 -7.20
CA GLY A 123 13.65 -26.79 -7.95
C GLY A 123 13.04 -25.67 -8.79
N THR A 124 11.72 -25.58 -8.91
CA THR A 124 11.03 -24.47 -9.59
C THR A 124 11.05 -23.21 -8.75
N TYR A 125 10.65 -22.07 -9.34
CA TYR A 125 10.57 -20.77 -8.66
C TYR A 125 9.13 -20.28 -8.61
N SER A 126 8.76 -19.59 -7.53
CA SER A 126 7.48 -18.92 -7.39
C SER A 126 7.64 -17.56 -6.70
N TRP A 127 6.73 -16.63 -6.98
CA TRP A 127 6.72 -15.34 -6.28
C TRP A 127 6.39 -15.52 -4.79
N LYS A 128 7.01 -14.69 -3.95
CA LYS A 128 6.80 -14.68 -2.48
C LYS A 128 5.46 -14.12 -2.05
N PHE A 129 4.84 -13.28 -2.87
CA PHE A 129 3.62 -12.60 -2.46
C PHE A 129 2.43 -13.56 -2.37
N ASP A 130 1.56 -13.30 -1.39
CA ASP A 130 0.29 -13.97 -1.25
C ASP A 130 -0.72 -13.38 -2.26
N ASN A 131 -1.41 -14.25 -3.01
CA ASN A 131 -2.44 -13.81 -3.97
C ASN A 131 -3.59 -13.05 -3.31
N TYR A 132 -3.84 -13.27 -2.01
CA TYR A 132 -4.88 -12.58 -1.26
C TYR A 132 -4.58 -11.12 -0.93
N VAL A 133 -3.34 -10.65 -1.05
CA VAL A 133 -2.98 -9.24 -0.77
C VAL A 133 -3.72 -8.23 -1.65
N ARG A 134 -4.24 -8.66 -2.80
CA ARG A 134 -5.01 -7.83 -3.73
C ARG A 134 -6.51 -7.82 -3.45
N ASN A 135 -7.01 -8.65 -2.53
CA ASN A 135 -8.42 -8.76 -2.19
C ASN A 135 -8.79 -7.76 -1.08
N PHE A 136 -8.85 -6.48 -1.45
CA PHE A 136 -9.22 -5.45 -0.51
C PHE A 136 -10.68 -5.59 -0.05
N SER A 137 -10.92 -5.38 1.26
CA SER A 137 -12.26 -5.37 1.82
C SER A 137 -13.16 -4.37 1.07
N PRO A 138 -14.40 -4.75 0.73
CA PRO A 138 -15.38 -3.82 0.14
C PRO A 138 -15.88 -2.79 1.16
N ILE A 139 -15.60 -3.02 2.46
CA ILE A 139 -15.95 -2.13 3.56
C ILE A 139 -14.66 -1.43 4.00
N GLY A 140 -14.52 -0.15 3.70
CA GLY A 140 -13.43 0.71 4.12
C GLY A 140 -13.94 1.81 5.06
N LEU A 141 -13.00 2.54 5.67
CA LEU A 141 -13.34 3.76 6.38
C LEU A 141 -13.84 4.80 5.36
N PRO A 142 -14.94 5.50 5.64
CA PRO A 142 -15.37 6.65 4.85
C PRO A 142 -14.28 7.71 4.77
N PHE A 143 -14.27 8.49 3.70
CA PHE A 143 -13.24 9.51 3.46
C PHE A 143 -13.22 10.59 4.55
N ASP A 144 -14.39 11.00 5.03
CA ASP A 144 -14.55 11.94 6.13
C ASP A 144 -13.90 11.42 7.42
N GLN A 145 -14.17 10.19 7.81
CA GLN A 145 -13.56 9.56 8.99
C GLN A 145 -12.05 9.42 8.87
N THR A 146 -11.56 9.11 7.68
CA THR A 146 -10.10 9.06 7.43
C THR A 146 -9.48 10.46 7.60
N GLY A 147 -10.17 11.49 7.12
CA GLY A 147 -9.74 12.87 7.28
C GLY A 147 -9.72 13.34 8.73
N GLU A 148 -10.69 12.90 9.54
CA GLU A 148 -10.69 13.16 10.99
C GLU A 148 -9.48 12.54 11.67
N LEU A 149 -9.12 11.32 11.30
CA LEU A 149 -7.92 10.66 11.83
C LEU A 149 -6.64 11.45 11.50
N TYR A 150 -6.49 11.96 10.28
CA TYR A 150 -5.27 12.69 9.88
C TYR A 150 -5.07 13.98 10.69
N GLN A 151 -6.13 14.55 11.27
CA GLN A 151 -6.00 15.70 12.17
C GLN A 151 -5.24 15.40 13.46
N ASN A 152 -5.11 14.11 13.82
CA ASN A 152 -4.36 13.70 15.02
C ASN A 152 -2.85 13.55 14.76
N ILE A 153 -2.40 13.64 13.51
CA ILE A 153 -0.98 13.59 13.18
C ILE A 153 -0.34 14.92 13.63
N THR A 154 0.65 14.82 14.50
CA THR A 154 1.31 15.99 15.11
C THR A 154 2.76 16.16 14.69
N CYS A 155 3.37 15.13 14.11
CA CYS A 155 4.76 15.17 13.65
C CYS A 155 4.89 15.78 12.25
N PRO A 156 6.06 16.33 11.89
CA PRO A 156 6.37 16.74 10.52
C PRO A 156 6.14 15.58 9.55
N THR A 157 5.41 15.85 8.47
CA THR A 157 4.98 14.85 7.50
C THR A 157 5.36 15.25 6.09
N LEU A 158 6.01 14.35 5.36
CA LEU A 158 6.33 14.50 3.93
C LEU A 158 5.47 13.55 3.11
N LEU A 159 4.72 14.11 2.17
CA LEU A 159 3.96 13.36 1.17
C LEU A 159 4.70 13.43 -0.17
N VAL A 160 5.03 12.28 -0.72
CA VAL A 160 5.71 12.18 -2.02
C VAL A 160 4.80 11.51 -3.04
N ARG A 161 4.68 12.08 -4.22
CA ARG A 161 3.86 11.56 -5.34
C ARG A 161 4.68 11.53 -6.62
N GLY A 162 4.47 10.54 -7.48
CA GLY A 162 4.97 10.56 -8.85
C GLY A 162 4.17 11.55 -9.72
N GLU A 163 4.82 12.31 -10.58
CA GLU A 163 4.12 13.24 -11.50
C GLU A 163 3.20 12.49 -12.47
N GLU A 164 3.63 11.32 -12.93
CA GLU A 164 2.87 10.44 -13.84
C GLU A 164 2.02 9.40 -13.10
N SER A 165 1.83 9.56 -11.77
CA SER A 165 1.05 8.63 -10.96
C SER A 165 -0.44 8.71 -11.29
N TRP A 166 -1.13 7.57 -11.12
CA TRP A 166 -2.60 7.50 -11.11
C TRP A 166 -3.23 8.21 -9.89
N ALA A 167 -2.45 8.44 -8.83
CA ALA A 167 -2.89 9.12 -7.62
C ALA A 167 -3.07 10.61 -7.89
N SER A 168 -4.20 11.17 -7.44
CA SER A 168 -4.43 12.61 -7.54
C SER A 168 -3.53 13.39 -6.58
N ASP A 169 -3.27 14.62 -6.95
CA ASP A 169 -2.52 15.56 -6.14
C ASP A 169 -3.31 15.92 -4.87
N PRO A 170 -2.79 15.65 -3.67
CA PRO A 170 -3.49 15.90 -2.41
C PRO A 170 -3.72 17.39 -2.11
N GLU A 171 -2.95 18.27 -2.72
CA GLU A 171 -3.18 19.72 -2.65
C GLU A 171 -4.43 20.13 -3.43
N LYS A 172 -4.62 19.54 -4.62
CA LYS A 172 -5.73 19.86 -5.52
C LYS A 172 -7.03 19.18 -5.15
N ASP A 173 -6.97 18.01 -4.53
CA ASP A 173 -8.17 17.22 -4.18
C ASP A 173 -8.66 17.43 -2.73
N GLY A 174 -8.02 18.34 -1.99
CA GLY A 174 -8.43 18.76 -0.66
C GLY A 174 -7.99 17.85 0.48
N ARG A 175 -7.22 16.77 0.20
CA ARG A 175 -6.76 15.86 1.26
C ARG A 175 -5.68 16.48 2.14
N LEU A 176 -4.86 17.38 1.59
CA LEU A 176 -3.82 18.06 2.36
C LEU A 176 -4.41 18.93 3.48
N ALA A 177 -5.55 19.57 3.24
CA ALA A 177 -6.25 20.39 4.23
C ALA A 177 -6.78 19.61 5.47
N ARG A 178 -6.71 18.28 5.46
CA ARG A 178 -7.08 17.42 6.59
C ARG A 178 -6.02 17.34 7.66
N PHE A 179 -4.78 17.69 7.35
CA PHE A 179 -3.69 17.70 8.33
C PHE A 179 -3.69 19.01 9.12
N ARG A 180 -3.27 18.94 10.39
CA ARG A 180 -3.08 20.09 11.27
C ARG A 180 -1.60 20.32 11.61
N CYS A 181 -0.73 19.38 11.26
CA CYS A 181 0.72 19.49 11.44
C CYS A 181 1.37 20.16 10.24
N ASP A 182 2.67 20.37 10.34
CA ASP A 182 3.51 20.79 9.22
C ASP A 182 3.60 19.66 8.20
N VAL A 183 3.00 19.87 7.02
CA VAL A 183 2.95 18.89 5.94
C VAL A 183 3.54 19.50 4.68
N GLU A 184 4.61 18.88 4.19
CA GLU A 184 5.18 19.16 2.87
C GLU A 184 4.66 18.12 1.86
N SER A 185 4.27 18.59 0.68
CA SER A 185 3.91 17.74 -0.46
C SER A 185 4.87 18.01 -1.61
N THR A 186 5.37 16.95 -2.24
CA THR A 186 6.28 17.07 -3.38
C THR A 186 5.97 16.00 -4.42
N SER A 187 6.31 16.30 -5.68
CA SER A 187 6.25 15.35 -6.78
C SER A 187 7.62 15.12 -7.40
N CYS A 188 7.83 13.94 -7.97
CA CYS A 188 9.06 13.53 -8.65
C CYS A 188 8.75 12.68 -9.91
#